data_6e8a90ea8661487a1bf649bb0a64ff7a
#
_entry.id   6e8a90ea8661487a1bf649bb0a64ff7a
#
_cell.length_a   1.000
_cell.length_b   1.000
_cell.length_c   1.000
_cell.angle_alpha   90.00
_cell.angle_beta   90.00
_cell.angle_gamma   90.00
#
_symmetry.space_group_name_H-M   'P 1'
#
loop_
_entity.id
_entity.type
_entity.pdbx_description
1 polymer ?
#
loop_
_entity_poly.entity_id
_entity_poly.type
_entity_poly.pdbx_seq_one_letter_code
_entity_poly.pdbx_strand_id
1 'polypeptide(L)'
;KAYDDYFCNQLTELCTEYGELFSVWFDGACGEGPNGKKQVYDWDRYYALIRKLQPNAAIAISGPDIRWCGNEAGDTRESEWSVLPTGFDDPDAVAAKSQQADDGKFREKKISETERDLGSRFFLENAAGYAWRPAETDTSIRPGWFYHASEDDRVRSTETLLDIWYRTVGGNSTLLLNIPPDKRGLFHETDVQRLREMGETLRKTFAVNFAETAAITADRDDGYHPAENVRENNYQAYYKPFDGENAVTLTFKLEKPQEVTHVVLKEHIPMSQRIEKYAVEAKLPDGAWREIARGTTVGYQKIERFEAVRTDALRIRILDSRVCPVLSFVGIY
;
A
#
# COMPACT_ATOMS: atom_id res chain seq x y z
N LYS A 1 -19.62 9.88 -27.89
CA LYS A 1 -20.09 8.59 -28.49
C LYS A 1 -19.07 8.00 -29.44
N ALA A 2 -18.60 8.69 -30.47
CA ALA A 2 -17.60 8.12 -31.39
C ALA A 2 -16.29 7.77 -30.68
N TYR A 3 -15.83 8.60 -29.75
CA TYR A 3 -14.67 8.30 -28.93
C TYR A 3 -14.89 7.07 -28.05
N ASP A 4 -16.04 6.98 -27.36
CA ASP A 4 -16.35 5.85 -26.47
C ASP A 4 -16.43 4.54 -27.26
N ASP A 5 -16.97 4.55 -28.47
CA ASP A 5 -17.00 3.39 -29.37
C ASP A 5 -15.59 2.95 -29.77
N TYR A 6 -14.72 3.91 -30.13
CA TYR A 6 -13.33 3.62 -30.46
C TYR A 6 -12.57 3.08 -29.24
N PHE A 7 -12.72 3.70 -28.08
CA PHE A 7 -12.07 3.29 -26.85
C PHE A 7 -12.51 1.89 -26.39
N CYS A 8 -13.81 1.58 -26.46
CA CYS A 8 -14.31 0.24 -26.20
C CYS A 8 -13.76 -0.82 -27.16
N ASN A 9 -13.52 -0.47 -28.43
CA ASN A 9 -12.88 -1.41 -29.37
C ASN A 9 -11.43 -1.69 -28.98
N GLN A 10 -10.67 -0.67 -28.56
CA GLN A 10 -9.30 -0.86 -28.06
C GLN A 10 -9.30 -1.68 -26.76
N LEU A 11 -10.19 -1.39 -25.81
CA LEU A 11 -10.32 -2.19 -24.58
C LEU A 11 -10.69 -3.64 -24.90
N THR A 12 -11.55 -3.89 -25.91
CA THR A 12 -11.90 -5.24 -26.31
C THR A 12 -10.67 -5.99 -26.83
N GLU A 13 -9.89 -5.39 -27.72
CA GLU A 13 -8.65 -5.97 -28.21
C GLU A 13 -7.67 -6.29 -27.08
N LEU A 14 -7.39 -5.32 -26.21
CA LEU A 14 -6.48 -5.50 -25.07
C LEU A 14 -6.96 -6.59 -24.10
N CYS A 15 -8.27 -6.68 -23.86
CA CYS A 15 -8.83 -7.65 -22.94
C CYS A 15 -9.04 -9.06 -23.54
N THR A 16 -8.87 -9.26 -24.86
CA THR A 16 -9.12 -10.56 -25.53
C THR A 16 -7.89 -11.17 -26.18
N GLU A 17 -6.92 -10.36 -26.64
CA GLU A 17 -5.83 -10.84 -27.50
C GLU A 17 -4.52 -11.13 -26.72
N TYR A 18 -4.39 -10.69 -25.47
CA TYR A 18 -3.12 -10.72 -24.71
C TYR A 18 -3.14 -11.58 -23.45
N GLY A 19 -4.22 -12.37 -23.26
CA GLY A 19 -4.37 -13.26 -22.11
C GLY A 19 -4.98 -12.57 -20.87
N GLU A 20 -4.77 -13.18 -19.71
CA GLU A 20 -5.31 -12.68 -18.44
C GLU A 20 -4.58 -11.42 -17.99
N LEU A 21 -5.35 -10.38 -17.65
CA LEU A 21 -4.84 -9.10 -17.17
C LEU A 21 -4.97 -9.04 -15.63
N PHE A 22 -3.92 -8.60 -14.97
CA PHE A 22 -3.95 -8.31 -13.53
C PHE A 22 -4.75 -7.03 -13.24
N SER A 23 -4.54 -5.98 -14.04
CA SER A 23 -5.18 -4.67 -13.85
C SER A 23 -5.39 -3.95 -15.17
N VAL A 24 -6.46 -3.17 -15.23
CA VAL A 24 -6.67 -2.12 -16.25
C VAL A 24 -6.57 -0.77 -15.54
N TRP A 25 -5.58 0.02 -15.95
CA TRP A 25 -5.23 1.27 -15.30
C TRP A 25 -5.67 2.47 -16.17
N PHE A 26 -6.56 3.30 -15.62
CA PHE A 26 -7.05 4.50 -16.29
C PHE A 26 -6.33 5.73 -15.78
N ASP A 27 -5.58 6.37 -16.67
CA ASP A 27 -4.91 7.64 -16.40
C ASP A 27 -5.89 8.81 -16.33
N GLY A 28 -5.36 9.98 -16.03
CA GLY A 28 -6.08 11.23 -16.00
C GLY A 28 -6.80 11.54 -17.31
N ALA A 29 -7.99 12.08 -17.20
CA ALA A 29 -8.81 12.47 -18.34
C ALA A 29 -8.29 13.74 -19.03
N CYS A 30 -8.66 13.94 -20.30
CA CYS A 30 -8.43 15.20 -20.99
C CYS A 30 -9.13 16.35 -20.27
N GLY A 31 -8.39 17.40 -19.97
CA GLY A 31 -8.92 18.67 -19.53
C GLY A 31 -9.73 19.37 -20.62
N GLU A 32 -10.16 20.59 -20.32
CA GLU A 32 -10.82 21.45 -21.28
C GLU A 32 -9.88 21.84 -22.43
N GLY A 33 -10.27 21.54 -23.67
CA GLY A 33 -9.50 21.92 -24.84
C GLY A 33 -9.53 23.41 -25.11
N PRO A 34 -8.69 23.94 -26.03
CA PRO A 34 -8.67 25.37 -26.40
C PRO A 34 -10.01 25.90 -26.90
N ASN A 35 -10.93 25.03 -27.29
CA ASN A 35 -12.28 25.36 -27.76
C ASN A 35 -13.34 25.32 -26.65
N GLY A 36 -12.94 25.21 -25.36
CA GLY A 36 -13.84 25.14 -24.23
C GLY A 36 -14.61 23.79 -24.09
N LYS A 37 -14.27 22.77 -24.89
CA LYS A 37 -14.94 21.47 -24.85
C LYS A 37 -14.18 20.51 -23.95
N LYS A 38 -14.90 19.90 -22.98
CA LYS A 38 -14.42 18.82 -22.13
C LYS A 38 -14.89 17.48 -22.69
N GLN A 39 -14.01 16.48 -22.69
CA GLN A 39 -14.40 15.10 -23.00
C GLN A 39 -15.29 14.57 -21.87
N VAL A 40 -16.40 13.95 -22.25
CA VAL A 40 -17.26 13.19 -21.33
C VAL A 40 -17.02 11.72 -21.60
N TYR A 41 -16.69 10.98 -20.58
CA TYR A 41 -16.36 9.55 -20.65
C TYR A 41 -17.54 8.69 -20.21
N ASP A 42 -17.76 7.55 -20.88
CA ASP A 42 -18.79 6.56 -20.54
C ASP A 42 -18.18 5.48 -19.60
N TRP A 43 -17.84 5.89 -18.37
CA TRP A 43 -17.16 5.03 -17.39
C TRP A 43 -17.91 3.74 -17.12
N ASP A 44 -19.23 3.77 -16.98
CA ASP A 44 -20.05 2.60 -16.72
C ASP A 44 -19.91 1.56 -17.83
N ARG A 45 -19.89 2.01 -19.09
CA ARG A 45 -19.70 1.15 -20.27
C ARG A 45 -18.31 0.53 -20.29
N TYR A 46 -17.26 1.30 -19.95
CA TYR A 46 -15.89 0.80 -19.89
C TYR A 46 -15.73 -0.27 -18.81
N TYR A 47 -16.23 0.00 -17.61
CA TYR A 47 -16.19 -0.94 -16.50
C TYR A 47 -16.98 -2.23 -16.79
N ALA A 48 -18.18 -2.11 -17.32
CA ALA A 48 -18.99 -3.26 -17.72
C ALA A 48 -18.30 -4.14 -18.76
N LEU A 49 -17.62 -3.52 -19.74
CA LEU A 49 -16.86 -4.23 -20.76
C LEU A 49 -15.68 -4.99 -20.15
N ILE A 50 -14.87 -4.36 -19.30
CA ILE A 50 -13.72 -4.98 -18.63
C ILE A 50 -14.20 -6.12 -17.74
N ARG A 51 -15.21 -5.92 -16.89
CA ARG A 51 -15.77 -6.97 -16.04
C ARG A 51 -16.25 -8.19 -16.83
N LYS A 52 -16.80 -7.98 -18.03
CA LYS A 52 -17.24 -9.06 -18.90
C LYS A 52 -16.07 -9.86 -19.49
N LEU A 53 -15.01 -9.18 -19.93
CA LEU A 53 -13.90 -9.80 -20.66
C LEU A 53 -12.77 -10.27 -19.73
N GLN A 54 -12.56 -9.55 -18.61
CA GLN A 54 -11.51 -9.80 -17.62
C GLN A 54 -12.09 -9.67 -16.20
N PRO A 55 -12.91 -10.65 -15.74
CA PRO A 55 -13.65 -10.54 -14.49
C PRO A 55 -12.77 -10.42 -13.24
N ASN A 56 -11.53 -10.90 -13.30
CA ASN A 56 -10.57 -10.87 -12.20
C ASN A 56 -9.64 -9.66 -12.24
N ALA A 57 -9.63 -8.88 -13.32
CA ALA A 57 -8.75 -7.70 -13.41
C ALA A 57 -9.25 -6.58 -12.51
N ALA A 58 -8.34 -5.99 -11.72
CA ALA A 58 -8.62 -4.77 -10.98
C ALA A 58 -8.72 -3.57 -11.94
N ILE A 59 -9.71 -2.70 -11.71
CA ILE A 59 -9.86 -1.45 -12.46
C ILE A 59 -9.34 -0.31 -11.56
N ALA A 60 -8.20 0.26 -11.95
CA ALA A 60 -7.42 1.14 -11.09
C ALA A 60 -7.53 2.62 -11.47
N ILE A 61 -7.33 3.49 -10.51
CA ILE A 61 -7.22 4.94 -10.48
C ILE A 61 -8.55 5.61 -10.80
N SER A 62 -8.88 5.91 -12.06
CA SER A 62 -10.24 6.32 -12.44
C SER A 62 -11.13 5.10 -12.61
N GLY A 63 -11.20 4.25 -11.57
CA GLY A 63 -11.88 2.96 -11.57
C GLY A 63 -12.42 2.58 -10.19
N PRO A 64 -13.30 1.57 -10.10
CA PRO A 64 -14.02 1.25 -8.87
C PRO A 64 -13.22 0.42 -7.85
N ASP A 65 -12.05 -0.16 -8.20
CA ASP A 65 -11.40 -1.15 -7.34
C ASP A 65 -10.22 -0.59 -6.56
N ILE A 66 -9.33 0.13 -7.22
CA ILE A 66 -8.11 0.69 -6.64
C ILE A 66 -8.13 2.19 -6.83
N ARG A 67 -7.90 2.94 -5.76
CA ARG A 67 -7.87 4.40 -5.83
C ARG A 67 -6.46 4.93 -5.93
N TRP A 68 -6.34 6.08 -6.57
CA TRP A 68 -5.12 6.88 -6.47
C TRP A 68 -4.95 7.44 -5.06
N CYS A 69 -3.73 7.37 -4.53
CA CYS A 69 -3.41 7.86 -3.18
C CYS A 69 -3.59 9.38 -3.04
N GLY A 70 -3.58 10.14 -4.15
CA GLY A 70 -3.80 11.57 -4.18
C GLY A 70 -2.54 12.41 -4.40
N ASN A 71 -1.38 11.78 -4.63
CA ASN A 71 -0.13 12.43 -4.99
C ASN A 71 0.76 11.52 -5.82
N GLU A 72 1.71 12.09 -6.55
CA GLU A 72 2.71 11.41 -7.36
C GLU A 72 4.12 11.44 -6.72
N ALA A 73 4.19 11.80 -5.44
CA ALA A 73 5.44 11.94 -4.71
C ALA A 73 6.00 10.61 -4.18
N GLY A 74 5.23 9.54 -4.24
CA GLY A 74 5.58 8.27 -3.60
C GLY A 74 5.32 8.31 -2.10
N ASP A 75 4.18 8.88 -1.67
CA ASP A 75 3.83 9.06 -0.27
C ASP A 75 2.42 8.56 0.05
N THR A 76 2.22 8.04 1.27
CA THR A 76 0.93 7.60 1.79
C THR A 76 0.51 8.44 2.99
N ARG A 77 -0.72 8.27 3.42
CA ARG A 77 -1.17 8.80 4.70
C ARG A 77 -0.58 8.00 5.85
N GLU A 78 -0.42 8.60 6.99
CA GLU A 78 -0.06 7.88 8.22
C GLU A 78 -1.10 6.80 8.56
N SER A 79 -2.39 7.13 8.39
CA SER A 79 -3.52 6.21 8.49
C SER A 79 -4.10 5.95 7.10
N GLU A 80 -3.57 4.95 6.39
CA GLU A 80 -4.05 4.58 5.08
C GLU A 80 -5.11 3.48 5.18
N TRP A 81 -6.37 3.84 4.91
CA TRP A 81 -7.52 2.96 4.97
C TRP A 81 -7.95 2.48 3.60
N SER A 82 -8.38 1.22 3.52
CA SER A 82 -8.97 0.65 2.31
C SER A 82 -10.49 0.82 2.23
N VAL A 83 -11.16 1.10 3.36
CA VAL A 83 -12.59 1.45 3.40
C VAL A 83 -12.73 2.95 3.48
N LEU A 84 -13.45 3.52 2.53
CA LEU A 84 -13.71 4.96 2.41
C LEU A 84 -15.21 5.23 2.30
N PRO A 85 -15.66 6.47 2.65
CA PRO A 85 -17.00 6.92 2.27
C PRO A 85 -17.16 6.93 0.75
N THR A 86 -18.35 6.57 0.25
CA THR A 86 -18.69 6.81 -1.16
C THR A 86 -18.73 8.31 -1.43
N GLY A 87 -18.35 8.71 -2.68
CA GLY A 87 -18.25 10.11 -3.08
C GLY A 87 -16.82 10.65 -3.14
N PHE A 88 -15.82 9.95 -2.57
CA PHE A 88 -14.40 10.21 -2.83
C PHE A 88 -13.90 9.54 -4.12
N ASP A 89 -14.75 8.86 -4.82
CA ASP A 89 -14.48 7.94 -5.91
C ASP A 89 -15.06 8.41 -7.26
N ASP A 90 -15.44 9.66 -7.37
CA ASP A 90 -15.85 10.26 -8.64
C ASP A 90 -14.68 10.20 -9.65
N PRO A 91 -14.76 9.37 -10.71
CA PRO A 91 -13.68 9.19 -11.66
C PRO A 91 -13.34 10.47 -12.42
N ASP A 92 -14.31 11.37 -12.65
CA ASP A 92 -14.05 12.66 -13.28
C ASP A 92 -13.27 13.60 -12.36
N ALA A 93 -13.54 13.58 -11.05
CA ALA A 93 -12.80 14.36 -10.07
C ALA A 93 -11.36 13.82 -9.88
N VAL A 94 -11.18 12.50 -9.85
CA VAL A 94 -9.87 11.86 -9.80
C VAL A 94 -9.07 12.22 -11.05
N ALA A 95 -9.65 12.04 -12.23
CA ALA A 95 -9.02 12.36 -13.51
C ALA A 95 -8.61 13.84 -13.61
N ALA A 96 -9.42 14.77 -13.11
CA ALA A 96 -9.09 16.19 -13.11
C ALA A 96 -7.94 16.56 -12.15
N LYS A 97 -7.80 15.83 -11.02
CA LYS A 97 -6.73 16.07 -10.04
C LYS A 97 -5.41 15.42 -10.44
N SER A 98 -5.42 14.35 -11.23
CA SER A 98 -4.23 13.63 -11.65
C SER A 98 -3.47 14.29 -12.80
N GLN A 99 -4.03 15.29 -13.45
CA GLN A 99 -3.36 16.01 -14.54
C GLN A 99 -2.29 16.97 -14.00
N GLN A 100 -1.04 16.69 -14.30
CA GLN A 100 0.10 17.49 -13.86
C GLN A 100 1.10 17.69 -15.00
N ALA A 101 1.86 18.79 -14.92
CA ALA A 101 2.94 19.02 -15.86
C ALA A 101 4.13 18.08 -15.58
N ASP A 102 4.77 17.60 -16.63
CA ASP A 102 6.00 16.79 -16.54
C ASP A 102 7.22 17.69 -16.27
N ASP A 103 7.18 18.46 -15.19
CA ASP A 103 8.23 19.40 -14.78
C ASP A 103 9.02 18.96 -13.54
N GLY A 104 8.75 17.76 -13.03
CA GLY A 104 9.38 17.20 -11.84
C GLY A 104 8.87 17.75 -10.50
N LYS A 105 8.04 18.79 -10.49
CA LYS A 105 7.49 19.39 -9.25
C LYS A 105 6.47 18.50 -8.55
N PHE A 106 5.84 17.57 -9.28
CA PHE A 106 4.93 16.59 -8.68
C PHE A 106 5.60 15.75 -7.58
N ARG A 107 6.92 15.55 -7.66
CA ARG A 107 7.71 14.81 -6.65
C ARG A 107 7.76 15.51 -5.29
N GLU A 108 7.45 16.79 -5.22
CA GLU A 108 7.45 17.60 -4.00
C GLU A 108 6.07 17.71 -3.36
N LYS A 109 5.00 17.32 -4.06
CA LYS A 109 3.64 17.41 -3.54
C LYS A 109 3.43 16.42 -2.40
N LYS A 110 2.97 16.96 -1.28
CA LYS A 110 2.51 16.19 -0.13
C LYS A 110 0.99 16.09 -0.14
N ILE A 111 0.47 15.04 0.46
CA ILE A 111 -0.96 14.88 0.75
C ILE A 111 -1.40 16.07 1.61
N SER A 112 -2.52 16.71 1.26
CA SER A 112 -3.06 17.83 2.03
C SER A 112 -3.51 17.36 3.42
N GLU A 113 -3.48 18.27 4.40
CA GLU A 113 -3.93 17.95 5.75
C GLU A 113 -5.42 17.60 5.82
N THR A 114 -6.23 18.16 4.92
CA THR A 114 -7.66 17.87 4.81
C THR A 114 -7.96 16.47 4.27
N GLU A 115 -6.97 15.79 3.68
CA GLU A 115 -7.09 14.43 3.15
C GLU A 115 -6.42 13.39 4.06
N ARG A 116 -5.89 13.80 5.23
CA ARG A 116 -5.41 12.86 6.23
C ARG A 116 -6.58 12.02 6.74
N ASP A 117 -6.37 10.72 6.87
CA ASP A 117 -7.32 9.78 7.44
C ASP A 117 -8.74 9.79 6.83
N LEU A 118 -8.81 9.62 5.50
CA LEU A 118 -10.08 9.56 4.76
C LEU A 118 -11.03 8.45 5.25
N GLY A 119 -10.50 7.40 5.87
CA GLY A 119 -11.27 6.30 6.43
C GLY A 119 -11.50 6.42 7.93
N SER A 120 -11.28 7.57 8.55
CA SER A 120 -11.52 7.75 9.99
C SER A 120 -12.97 7.53 10.39
N ARG A 121 -13.20 7.20 11.66
CA ARG A 121 -14.57 7.05 12.21
C ARG A 121 -15.42 8.29 11.92
N PHE A 122 -14.82 9.48 12.03
CA PHE A 122 -15.51 10.75 11.77
C PHE A 122 -16.10 10.82 10.36
N PHE A 123 -15.34 10.44 9.33
CA PHE A 123 -15.84 10.44 7.95
C PHE A 123 -16.82 9.31 7.70
N LEU A 124 -16.60 8.13 8.32
CA LEU A 124 -17.46 6.97 8.13
C LEU A 124 -18.83 7.14 8.79
N GLU A 125 -18.91 7.70 9.99
CA GLU A 125 -20.18 7.90 10.72
C GLU A 125 -21.21 8.73 9.94
N ASN A 126 -20.74 9.66 9.10
CA ASN A 126 -21.61 10.56 8.34
C ASN A 126 -21.71 10.17 6.85
N ALA A 127 -21.19 9.00 6.46
CA ALA A 127 -21.17 8.58 5.08
C ALA A 127 -22.50 7.97 4.64
N ALA A 128 -22.94 8.31 3.41
CA ALA A 128 -24.11 7.72 2.80
C ALA A 128 -23.89 6.23 2.41
N GLY A 129 -22.65 5.81 2.26
CA GLY A 129 -22.23 4.45 1.94
C GLY A 129 -20.73 4.28 2.04
N TYR A 130 -20.25 3.06 1.86
CA TYR A 130 -18.84 2.69 1.97
C TYR A 130 -18.37 1.94 0.73
N ALA A 131 -17.11 2.13 0.37
CA ALA A 131 -16.45 1.41 -0.70
C ALA A 131 -15.12 0.83 -0.20
N TRP A 132 -14.81 -0.41 -0.62
CA TRP A 132 -13.50 -1.01 -0.43
C TRP A 132 -12.61 -0.61 -1.60
N ARG A 133 -11.62 0.26 -1.34
CA ARG A 133 -10.74 0.83 -2.36
C ARG A 133 -9.33 1.01 -1.78
N PRO A 134 -8.49 -0.04 -1.84
CA PRO A 134 -7.09 0.07 -1.44
C PRO A 134 -6.37 1.13 -2.27
N ALA A 135 -5.36 1.76 -1.65
CA ALA A 135 -4.59 2.82 -2.27
C ALA A 135 -3.51 2.25 -3.22
N GLU A 136 -3.31 2.95 -4.33
CA GLU A 136 -2.11 2.87 -5.14
C GLU A 136 -1.39 4.22 -5.10
N THR A 137 -0.09 4.16 -4.88
CA THR A 137 0.81 5.31 -4.86
C THR A 137 1.74 5.19 -6.04
N ASP A 138 1.77 6.20 -6.87
CA ASP A 138 2.64 6.27 -8.04
C ASP A 138 3.74 7.32 -7.87
N THR A 139 4.86 7.07 -8.52
CA THR A 139 5.96 8.04 -8.64
C THR A 139 6.94 7.58 -9.71
N SER A 140 7.85 8.45 -10.14
CA SER A 140 8.89 8.12 -11.10
C SER A 140 10.25 7.96 -10.44
N ILE A 141 11.06 7.02 -10.94
CA ILE A 141 12.47 6.87 -10.57
C ILE A 141 13.32 8.08 -11.02
N ARG A 142 12.85 8.79 -12.06
CA ARG A 142 13.49 9.98 -12.67
C ARG A 142 12.74 11.26 -12.28
N PRO A 143 13.29 12.45 -12.59
CA PRO A 143 12.57 13.73 -12.36
C PRO A 143 11.21 13.80 -13.02
N GLY A 144 11.07 13.35 -14.28
CA GLY A 144 9.83 13.33 -15.04
C GLY A 144 9.29 11.92 -15.26
N TRP A 145 8.14 11.82 -15.97
CA TRP A 145 7.50 10.57 -16.35
C TRP A 145 8.11 9.94 -17.60
N PHE A 146 8.80 10.73 -18.41
CA PHE A 146 9.44 10.30 -19.66
C PHE A 146 10.96 10.33 -19.56
N TYR A 147 11.63 9.57 -20.42
CA TYR A 147 13.07 9.52 -20.45
C TYR A 147 13.68 10.77 -21.09
N HIS A 148 14.62 11.38 -20.38
CA HIS A 148 15.51 12.42 -20.89
C HIS A 148 16.97 12.09 -20.55
N ALA A 149 17.83 12.01 -21.56
CA ALA A 149 19.26 11.70 -21.37
C ALA A 149 19.98 12.72 -20.44
N SER A 150 19.51 13.98 -20.39
CA SER A 150 20.01 15.01 -19.48
C SER A 150 19.69 14.74 -18.00
N GLU A 151 18.98 13.66 -17.69
CA GLU A 151 18.56 13.28 -16.34
C GLU A 151 19.21 11.99 -15.84
N ASP A 152 20.17 11.42 -16.60
CA ASP A 152 20.81 10.16 -16.23
C ASP A 152 21.60 10.24 -14.93
N ASP A 153 22.06 11.42 -14.52
CA ASP A 153 22.69 11.72 -13.25
C ASP A 153 21.70 12.09 -12.11
N ARG A 154 20.41 12.23 -12.43
CA ARG A 154 19.36 12.64 -11.49
C ARG A 154 18.39 11.52 -11.11
N VAL A 155 18.71 10.29 -11.45
CA VAL A 155 17.99 9.10 -10.99
C VAL A 155 17.98 9.05 -9.46
N ARG A 156 16.83 8.75 -8.85
CA ARG A 156 16.71 8.66 -7.38
C ARG A 156 17.75 7.69 -6.81
N SER A 157 18.32 8.03 -5.67
CA SER A 157 19.23 7.14 -4.96
C SER A 157 18.49 5.88 -4.45
N THR A 158 19.23 4.82 -4.24
CA THR A 158 18.71 3.57 -3.65
C THR A 158 18.07 3.83 -2.29
N GLU A 159 18.65 4.71 -1.47
CA GLU A 159 18.10 5.11 -0.18
C GLU A 159 16.73 5.79 -0.33
N THR A 160 16.58 6.74 -1.27
CA THR A 160 15.31 7.40 -1.56
C THR A 160 14.25 6.40 -2.03
N LEU A 161 14.61 5.44 -2.89
CA LEU A 161 13.70 4.42 -3.38
C LEU A 161 13.25 3.47 -2.27
N LEU A 162 14.16 3.10 -1.36
CA LEU A 162 13.83 2.31 -0.17
C LEU A 162 12.88 3.07 0.77
N ASP A 163 13.13 4.35 1.01
CA ASP A 163 12.24 5.18 1.83
C ASP A 163 10.83 5.29 1.23
N ILE A 164 10.73 5.45 -0.09
CA ILE A 164 9.44 5.42 -0.80
C ILE A 164 8.77 4.06 -0.61
N TRP A 165 9.50 2.96 -0.78
CA TRP A 165 8.95 1.62 -0.64
C TRP A 165 8.43 1.35 0.79
N TYR A 166 9.19 1.75 1.82
CA TYR A 166 8.73 1.61 3.21
C TYR A 166 7.49 2.45 3.51
N ARG A 167 7.40 3.66 2.97
CA ARG A 167 6.23 4.53 3.17
C ARG A 167 5.01 4.07 2.40
N THR A 168 5.18 3.43 1.25
CA THR A 168 4.07 2.99 0.38
C THR A 168 3.70 1.53 0.64
N VAL A 169 4.53 0.57 0.26
CA VAL A 169 4.30 -0.86 0.48
C VAL A 169 4.25 -1.19 1.97
N GLY A 170 5.09 -0.54 2.77
CA GLY A 170 5.05 -0.59 4.23
C GLY A 170 3.99 0.32 4.87
N GLY A 171 3.20 1.05 4.09
CA GLY A 171 2.15 1.97 4.52
C GLY A 171 0.75 1.60 4.02
N ASN A 172 0.50 0.32 3.74
CA ASN A 172 -0.79 -0.19 3.26
C ASN A 172 -1.20 0.34 1.87
N SER A 173 -0.23 0.50 0.96
CA SER A 173 -0.47 0.93 -0.43
C SER A 173 0.29 0.06 -1.43
N THR A 174 -0.19 -0.02 -2.65
CA THR A 174 0.58 -0.53 -3.78
C THR A 174 1.51 0.57 -4.28
N LEU A 175 2.77 0.24 -4.60
CA LEU A 175 3.69 1.16 -5.26
C LEU A 175 3.73 0.89 -6.76
N LEU A 176 3.35 1.86 -7.56
CA LEU A 176 3.60 1.92 -8.99
C LEU A 176 4.82 2.83 -9.25
N LEU A 177 5.97 2.22 -9.46
CA LEU A 177 7.21 2.95 -9.76
C LEU A 177 7.41 3.03 -11.27
N ASN A 178 7.28 4.23 -11.84
CA ASN A 178 7.55 4.46 -13.25
C ASN A 178 9.06 4.42 -13.53
N ILE A 179 9.43 3.64 -14.54
CA ILE A 179 10.80 3.52 -15.07
C ILE A 179 10.70 3.74 -16.57
N PRO A 180 10.92 4.98 -17.04
CA PRO A 180 10.72 5.30 -18.45
C PRO A 180 11.78 4.63 -19.31
N PRO A 181 11.39 3.94 -20.41
CA PRO A 181 12.34 3.37 -21.36
C PRO A 181 13.07 4.47 -22.12
N ASP A 182 14.34 4.25 -22.40
CA ASP A 182 15.12 5.11 -23.27
C ASP A 182 14.75 4.95 -24.76
N LYS A 183 15.46 5.66 -25.66
CA LYS A 183 15.18 5.61 -27.11
C LYS A 183 15.43 4.24 -27.75
N ARG A 184 16.09 3.30 -27.05
CA ARG A 184 16.28 1.92 -27.48
C ARG A 184 15.07 1.03 -27.12
N GLY A 185 14.11 1.55 -26.33
CA GLY A 185 13.00 0.78 -25.74
C GLY A 185 13.44 -0.09 -24.55
N LEU A 186 14.57 0.22 -23.92
CA LEU A 186 15.14 -0.48 -22.77
C LEU A 186 15.21 0.46 -21.57
N PHE A 187 15.25 -0.10 -20.36
CA PHE A 187 15.60 0.69 -19.18
C PHE A 187 17.07 1.11 -19.26
N HIS A 188 17.34 2.36 -18.93
CA HIS A 188 18.71 2.87 -18.88
C HIS A 188 19.53 2.15 -17.79
N GLU A 189 20.81 1.98 -18.00
CA GLU A 189 21.73 1.22 -17.15
C GLU A 189 21.70 1.72 -15.69
N THR A 190 21.62 3.04 -15.48
CA THR A 190 21.54 3.65 -14.14
C THR A 190 20.26 3.24 -13.43
N ASP A 191 19.13 3.22 -14.12
CA ASP A 191 17.83 2.80 -13.55
C ASP A 191 17.86 1.33 -13.14
N VAL A 192 18.42 0.48 -14.03
CA VAL A 192 18.62 -0.95 -13.75
C VAL A 192 19.49 -1.18 -12.52
N GLN A 193 20.58 -0.40 -12.40
CA GLN A 193 21.47 -0.48 -11.24
C GLN A 193 20.71 -0.14 -9.95
N ARG A 194 19.96 0.97 -9.91
CA ARG A 194 19.17 1.37 -8.73
C ARG A 194 18.15 0.32 -8.32
N LEU A 195 17.44 -0.26 -9.29
CA LEU A 195 16.47 -1.33 -9.02
C LEU A 195 17.12 -2.59 -8.46
N ARG A 196 18.31 -2.96 -8.97
CA ARG A 196 19.07 -4.11 -8.44
C ARG A 196 19.52 -3.87 -7.01
N GLU A 197 20.13 -2.71 -6.72
CA GLU A 197 20.59 -2.32 -5.39
C GLU A 197 19.41 -2.33 -4.38
N MET A 198 18.28 -1.74 -4.77
CA MET A 198 17.04 -1.77 -3.97
C MET A 198 16.58 -3.20 -3.70
N GLY A 199 16.45 -4.02 -4.75
CA GLY A 199 16.00 -5.39 -4.64
C GLY A 199 16.95 -6.27 -3.81
N GLU A 200 18.26 -6.08 -3.92
CA GLU A 200 19.27 -6.78 -3.10
C GLU A 200 19.15 -6.39 -1.62
N THR A 201 18.99 -5.08 -1.35
CA THR A 201 18.82 -4.58 0.02
C THR A 201 17.56 -5.17 0.65
N LEU A 202 16.42 -5.13 -0.04
CA LEU A 202 15.17 -5.71 0.47
C LEU A 202 15.29 -7.21 0.71
N ARG A 203 15.85 -7.98 -0.25
CA ARG A 203 16.05 -9.42 -0.07
C ARG A 203 16.94 -9.73 1.13
N LYS A 204 18.00 -8.95 1.35
CA LYS A 204 18.90 -9.13 2.49
C LYS A 204 18.21 -8.78 3.82
N THR A 205 17.47 -7.68 3.86
CA THR A 205 16.76 -7.22 5.06
C THR A 205 15.72 -8.25 5.51
N PHE A 206 14.94 -8.82 4.57
CA PHE A 206 13.86 -9.75 4.87
C PHE A 206 14.24 -11.23 4.67
N ALA A 207 15.54 -11.56 4.67
CA ALA A 207 16.01 -12.93 4.42
C ALA A 207 15.69 -13.90 5.55
N VAL A 208 15.69 -13.44 6.80
CA VAL A 208 15.49 -14.28 7.98
C VAL A 208 14.42 -13.67 8.88
N ASN A 209 13.30 -14.36 8.99
CA ASN A 209 12.22 -13.97 9.90
C ASN A 209 12.40 -14.66 11.26
N PHE A 210 12.81 -13.91 12.27
CA PHE A 210 13.01 -14.44 13.63
C PHE A 210 11.70 -14.87 14.31
N ALA A 211 10.53 -14.44 13.82
CA ALA A 211 9.24 -14.88 14.33
C ALA A 211 8.93 -16.35 13.96
N GLU A 212 9.58 -16.92 12.92
CA GLU A 212 9.34 -18.31 12.49
C GLU A 212 9.63 -19.34 13.58
N THR A 213 10.66 -19.10 14.39
CA THR A 213 11.09 -20.01 15.47
C THR A 213 10.74 -19.48 16.88
N ALA A 214 10.16 -18.27 16.97
CA ALA A 214 9.80 -17.68 18.25
C ALA A 214 8.67 -18.47 18.95
N ALA A 215 8.70 -18.52 20.28
CA ALA A 215 7.51 -18.87 21.05
C ALA A 215 6.58 -17.66 21.08
N ILE A 216 5.36 -17.84 20.54
CA ILE A 216 4.37 -16.76 20.39
C ILE A 216 3.23 -17.00 21.38
N THR A 217 2.84 -15.97 22.12
CA THR A 217 1.71 -16.00 23.05
C THR A 217 0.91 -14.72 22.92
N ALA A 218 -0.37 -14.77 23.26
CA ALA A 218 -1.21 -13.59 23.39
C ALA A 218 -1.78 -13.51 24.82
N ASP A 219 -2.09 -12.32 25.28
CA ASP A 219 -2.81 -12.11 26.56
C ASP A 219 -4.30 -12.46 26.44
N ARG A 220 -4.83 -12.51 25.22
CA ARG A 220 -6.22 -12.83 24.87
C ARG A 220 -6.23 -13.67 23.57
N ASP A 221 -7.05 -14.70 23.51
CA ASP A 221 -7.43 -15.41 22.29
C ASP A 221 -8.86 -15.96 22.44
N ASP A 222 -9.46 -16.41 21.35
CA ASP A 222 -10.82 -16.96 21.36
C ASP A 222 -10.86 -18.50 21.52
N GLY A 223 -9.70 -19.13 21.76
CA GLY A 223 -9.53 -20.57 21.88
C GLY A 223 -9.52 -21.34 20.57
N TYR A 224 -9.76 -20.67 19.42
CA TYR A 224 -9.80 -21.27 18.08
C TYR A 224 -8.74 -20.70 17.13
N HIS A 225 -8.33 -19.46 17.36
CA HIS A 225 -7.38 -18.73 16.50
C HIS A 225 -6.17 -18.25 17.33
N PRO A 226 -5.29 -19.18 17.73
CA PRO A 226 -4.19 -18.89 18.63
C PRO A 226 -3.14 -17.95 18.02
N ALA A 227 -2.32 -17.34 18.88
CA ALA A 227 -1.30 -16.35 18.46
C ALA A 227 -0.28 -16.93 17.47
N GLU A 228 0.02 -18.22 17.52
CA GLU A 228 0.95 -18.88 16.60
C GLU A 228 0.53 -18.81 15.13
N ASN A 229 -0.75 -18.60 14.87
CA ASN A 229 -1.27 -18.47 13.50
C ASN A 229 -0.68 -17.27 12.74
N VAL A 230 -0.08 -16.28 13.41
CA VAL A 230 0.58 -15.14 12.73
C VAL A 230 1.98 -15.48 12.19
N ARG A 231 2.45 -16.72 12.36
CA ARG A 231 3.78 -17.16 11.95
C ARG A 231 3.95 -17.21 10.44
N GLU A 232 2.93 -17.69 9.74
CA GLU A 232 2.97 -17.93 8.32
C GLU A 232 2.31 -16.80 7.53
N ASN A 233 3.00 -16.28 6.53
CA ASN A 233 2.49 -15.20 5.67
C ASN A 233 1.50 -15.75 4.64
N ASN A 234 0.33 -16.16 5.11
CA ASN A 234 -0.80 -16.63 4.29
C ASN A 234 -2.15 -16.20 4.88
N TYR A 235 -3.24 -16.49 4.18
CA TYR A 235 -4.61 -16.20 4.64
C TYR A 235 -5.38 -17.44 5.10
N GLN A 236 -4.72 -18.58 5.28
CA GLN A 236 -5.37 -19.83 5.71
C GLN A 236 -5.56 -19.88 7.22
N ALA A 237 -4.64 -19.23 7.96
CA ALA A 237 -4.72 -19.10 9.40
C ALA A 237 -4.57 -17.63 9.82
N TYR A 238 -5.14 -17.29 10.97
CA TYR A 238 -5.06 -15.95 11.55
C TYR A 238 -5.21 -16.01 13.05
N TYR A 239 -4.70 -15.01 13.76
CA TYR A 239 -4.94 -14.78 15.16
C TYR A 239 -6.18 -13.90 15.34
N LYS A 240 -7.01 -14.23 16.34
CA LYS A 240 -8.18 -13.45 16.73
C LYS A 240 -8.46 -13.60 18.23
N PRO A 241 -8.69 -12.51 19.00
CA PRO A 241 -9.25 -12.58 20.33
C PRO A 241 -10.79 -12.75 20.28
N PHE A 242 -11.43 -12.83 21.44
CA PHE A 242 -12.90 -12.78 21.51
C PHE A 242 -13.46 -11.48 20.91
N ASP A 243 -14.68 -11.57 20.40
CA ASP A 243 -15.41 -10.39 19.94
C ASP A 243 -15.61 -9.40 21.12
N GLY A 244 -15.35 -8.12 20.86
CA GLY A 244 -15.38 -7.06 21.90
C GLY A 244 -14.03 -6.74 22.53
N GLU A 245 -13.00 -7.56 22.34
CA GLU A 245 -11.63 -7.27 22.78
C GLU A 245 -10.92 -6.41 21.72
N ASN A 246 -10.89 -5.10 21.92
CA ASN A 246 -10.32 -4.16 20.93
C ASN A 246 -8.83 -3.87 21.16
N ALA A 247 -8.25 -4.33 22.26
CA ALA A 247 -6.85 -4.19 22.60
C ALA A 247 -6.27 -5.54 23.04
N VAL A 248 -5.11 -5.90 22.51
CA VAL A 248 -4.43 -7.18 22.78
C VAL A 248 -2.92 -7.02 22.70
N THR A 249 -2.20 -7.92 23.36
CA THR A 249 -0.73 -7.99 23.30
C THR A 249 -0.28 -9.36 22.87
N LEU A 250 0.43 -9.43 21.74
CA LEU A 250 1.15 -10.62 21.32
C LEU A 250 2.62 -10.50 21.78
N THR A 251 3.14 -11.54 22.39
CA THR A 251 4.54 -11.61 22.85
C THR A 251 5.29 -12.68 22.07
N PHE A 252 6.42 -12.29 21.53
CA PHE A 252 7.35 -13.13 20.76
C PHE A 252 8.62 -13.32 21.58
N LYS A 253 8.88 -14.53 22.04
CA LYS A 253 10.14 -14.89 22.70
C LYS A 253 11.04 -15.59 21.69
N LEU A 254 12.12 -14.94 21.31
CA LEU A 254 13.10 -15.45 20.34
C LEU A 254 13.93 -16.58 20.97
N GLU A 255 14.43 -17.51 20.16
CA GLU A 255 15.30 -18.62 20.65
C GLU A 255 16.57 -18.09 21.33
N LYS A 256 17.11 -16.98 20.84
CA LYS A 256 18.29 -16.28 21.36
C LYS A 256 18.19 -14.79 21.06
N PRO A 257 18.94 -13.94 21.79
CA PRO A 257 18.96 -12.50 21.48
C PRO A 257 19.40 -12.23 20.03
N GLN A 258 18.59 -11.48 19.30
CA GLN A 258 18.83 -11.04 17.93
C GLN A 258 18.94 -9.53 17.87
N GLU A 259 19.59 -9.03 16.83
CA GLU A 259 19.56 -7.62 16.44
C GLU A 259 18.41 -7.43 15.47
N VAL A 260 17.41 -6.66 15.87
CA VAL A 260 16.16 -6.45 15.14
C VAL A 260 16.09 -5.02 14.66
N THR A 261 15.70 -4.83 13.41
CA THR A 261 15.59 -3.52 12.74
C THR A 261 14.22 -3.26 12.11
N HIS A 262 13.44 -4.34 11.87
CA HIS A 262 12.15 -4.24 11.20
C HIS A 262 11.11 -5.16 11.82
N VAL A 263 9.87 -4.69 11.80
CA VAL A 263 8.67 -5.49 12.10
C VAL A 263 7.68 -5.33 10.96
N VAL A 264 7.12 -6.43 10.49
CA VAL A 264 6.05 -6.46 9.49
C VAL A 264 4.77 -6.92 10.17
N LEU A 265 3.69 -6.18 10.00
CA LEU A 265 2.36 -6.51 10.49
C LEU A 265 1.40 -6.63 9.30
N LYS A 266 0.51 -7.64 9.33
CA LYS A 266 -0.59 -7.78 8.36
C LYS A 266 -1.89 -8.14 9.05
N GLU A 267 -2.94 -7.41 8.76
CA GLU A 267 -4.29 -7.81 9.13
C GLU A 267 -4.80 -8.92 8.20
N HIS A 268 -5.73 -9.71 8.70
CA HIS A 268 -6.44 -10.70 7.90
C HIS A 268 -7.53 -10.01 7.07
N ILE A 269 -7.14 -9.46 5.93
CA ILE A 269 -7.97 -8.60 5.08
C ILE A 269 -9.33 -9.22 4.68
N PRO A 270 -9.49 -10.55 4.49
CA PRO A 270 -10.83 -11.13 4.30
C PRO A 270 -11.85 -10.82 5.41
N MET A 271 -11.36 -10.46 6.60
CA MET A 271 -12.19 -9.99 7.73
C MET A 271 -12.15 -8.47 7.94
N SER A 272 -11.62 -7.71 7.00
CA SER A 272 -11.45 -6.26 6.95
C SER A 272 -10.21 -5.69 7.66
N GLN A 273 -9.96 -4.40 7.42
CA GLN A 273 -8.97 -3.59 8.13
C GLN A 273 -9.61 -2.99 9.40
N ARG A 274 -8.99 -3.17 10.56
CA ARG A 274 -9.61 -2.89 11.87
C ARG A 274 -8.74 -2.08 12.82
N ILE A 275 -7.41 -2.26 12.76
CA ILE A 275 -6.47 -1.69 13.73
C ILE A 275 -6.36 -0.18 13.51
N GLU A 276 -6.51 0.58 14.61
CA GLU A 276 -6.43 2.05 14.63
C GLU A 276 -5.21 2.57 15.37
N LYS A 277 -4.61 1.74 16.25
CA LYS A 277 -3.41 2.12 17.00
C LYS A 277 -2.66 0.91 17.51
N TYR A 278 -1.35 0.92 17.35
CA TYR A 278 -0.48 -0.13 17.87
C TYR A 278 0.86 0.44 18.33
N ALA A 279 1.60 -0.37 19.12
CA ALA A 279 2.99 -0.13 19.49
C ALA A 279 3.79 -1.43 19.38
N VAL A 280 5.08 -1.30 19.07
CA VAL A 280 6.06 -2.38 19.11
C VAL A 280 7.03 -2.09 20.26
N GLU A 281 7.22 -3.06 21.13
CA GLU A 281 8.13 -2.96 22.27
C GLU A 281 9.19 -4.06 22.21
N ALA A 282 10.43 -3.73 22.55
CA ALA A 282 11.52 -4.68 22.73
C ALA A 282 11.88 -4.80 24.22
N LYS A 283 12.20 -6.01 24.66
CA LYS A 283 12.69 -6.26 26.00
C LYS A 283 14.18 -5.95 26.07
N LEU A 284 14.56 -5.06 26.98
CA LEU A 284 15.94 -4.67 27.19
C LEU A 284 16.68 -5.70 28.09
N PRO A 285 18.03 -5.69 28.12
CA PRO A 285 18.82 -6.61 28.97
C PRO A 285 18.52 -6.53 30.46
N ASP A 286 18.06 -5.38 30.94
CA ASP A 286 17.62 -5.18 32.34
C ASP A 286 16.21 -5.73 32.62
N GLY A 287 15.55 -6.30 31.61
CA GLY A 287 14.20 -6.83 31.68
C GLY A 287 13.09 -5.82 31.45
N ALA A 288 13.40 -4.53 31.30
CA ALA A 288 12.41 -3.49 30.99
C ALA A 288 11.91 -3.58 29.55
N TRP A 289 10.66 -3.21 29.31
CA TRP A 289 10.10 -3.07 27.97
C TRP A 289 10.26 -1.63 27.50
N ARG A 290 10.80 -1.47 26.31
CA ARG A 290 10.94 -0.16 25.64
C ARG A 290 10.16 -0.14 24.34
N GLU A 291 9.32 0.87 24.16
CA GLU A 291 8.69 1.12 22.87
C GLU A 291 9.74 1.52 21.85
N ILE A 292 9.74 0.84 20.70
CA ILE A 292 10.69 1.03 19.58
C ILE A 292 10.00 1.50 18.30
N ALA A 293 8.70 1.26 18.18
CA ALA A 293 7.87 1.79 17.11
C ALA A 293 6.42 1.96 17.57
N ARG A 294 5.69 2.83 16.88
CA ARG A 294 4.27 3.10 17.10
C ARG A 294 3.63 3.50 15.79
N GLY A 295 2.39 3.09 15.57
CA GLY A 295 1.64 3.46 14.39
C GLY A 295 0.14 3.49 14.60
N THR A 296 -0.57 3.83 13.55
CA THR A 296 -2.04 3.95 13.52
C THR A 296 -2.66 2.72 12.87
N THR A 297 -2.67 2.62 11.54
CA THR A 297 -3.31 1.54 10.79
C THR A 297 -2.30 0.48 10.36
N VAL A 298 -2.76 -0.75 10.20
CA VAL A 298 -1.96 -1.86 9.65
C VAL A 298 -2.42 -2.23 8.24
N GLY A 299 -3.64 -2.71 8.08
CA GLY A 299 -4.19 -3.11 6.78
C GLY A 299 -3.50 -4.33 6.17
N TYR A 300 -3.39 -4.32 4.83
CA TYR A 300 -2.74 -5.40 4.10
C TYR A 300 -1.29 -5.61 4.53
N GLN A 301 -0.53 -4.51 4.75
CA GLN A 301 0.84 -4.57 5.22
C GLN A 301 1.29 -3.24 5.85
N LYS A 302 1.87 -3.34 7.02
CA LYS A 302 2.61 -2.27 7.68
C LYS A 302 4.01 -2.75 8.00
N ILE A 303 5.02 -1.94 7.66
CA ILE A 303 6.43 -2.20 7.96
C ILE A 303 6.95 -1.08 8.82
N GLU A 304 7.34 -1.42 10.04
CA GLU A 304 8.08 -0.52 10.92
C GLU A 304 9.57 -0.72 10.76
N ARG A 305 10.30 0.38 10.58
CA ARG A 305 11.76 0.44 10.53
C ARG A 305 12.26 1.30 11.68
N PHE A 306 13.18 0.81 12.46
CA PHE A 306 13.75 1.48 13.63
C PHE A 306 15.24 1.21 13.75
N GLU A 307 15.92 1.96 14.63
CA GLU A 307 17.31 1.71 14.97
C GLU A 307 17.49 0.29 15.53
N ALA A 308 18.60 -0.36 15.18
CA ALA A 308 18.87 -1.72 15.61
C ALA A 308 18.78 -1.89 17.13
N VAL A 309 17.98 -2.86 17.56
CA VAL A 309 17.79 -3.21 18.96
C VAL A 309 18.13 -4.66 19.19
N ARG A 310 19.07 -4.92 20.10
CA ARG A 310 19.38 -6.29 20.53
C ARG A 310 18.39 -6.74 21.62
N THR A 311 17.62 -7.79 21.33
CA THR A 311 16.55 -8.26 22.21
C THR A 311 16.32 -9.77 22.07
N ASP A 312 15.83 -10.41 23.14
CA ASP A 312 15.34 -11.79 23.15
C ASP A 312 13.81 -11.88 23.10
N ALA A 313 13.10 -10.74 23.21
CA ALA A 313 11.65 -10.74 23.14
C ALA A 313 11.08 -9.43 22.65
N LEU A 314 10.01 -9.50 21.84
CA LEU A 314 9.22 -8.36 21.39
C LEU A 314 7.77 -8.51 21.80
N ARG A 315 7.09 -7.37 21.91
CA ARG A 315 5.63 -7.27 22.04
C ARG A 315 5.04 -6.46 20.92
N ILE A 316 3.99 -6.99 20.33
CA ILE A 316 3.10 -6.24 19.43
C ILE A 316 1.84 -5.93 20.22
N ARG A 317 1.65 -4.67 20.58
CA ARG A 317 0.50 -4.21 21.35
C ARG A 317 -0.48 -3.52 20.42
N ILE A 318 -1.61 -4.14 20.17
CA ILE A 318 -2.74 -3.45 19.56
C ILE A 318 -3.42 -2.65 20.67
N LEU A 319 -3.38 -1.34 20.56
CA LEU A 319 -3.85 -0.40 21.57
C LEU A 319 -5.30 0.01 21.36
N ASP A 320 -5.74 0.00 20.09
CA ASP A 320 -7.12 0.27 19.69
C ASP A 320 -7.43 -0.33 18.33
N SER A 321 -8.67 -0.79 18.16
CA SER A 321 -9.21 -1.27 16.89
C SER A 321 -10.73 -1.06 16.84
N ARG A 322 -11.30 -1.03 15.63
CA ARG A 322 -12.74 -0.76 15.42
C ARG A 322 -13.63 -1.86 16.01
N VAL A 323 -13.18 -3.07 15.87
CA VAL A 323 -13.71 -4.31 16.45
C VAL A 323 -12.50 -5.16 16.85
N CYS A 324 -12.68 -6.41 17.29
CA CYS A 324 -11.55 -7.26 17.64
C CYS A 324 -10.50 -7.30 16.51
N PRO A 325 -9.20 -7.08 16.78
CA PRO A 325 -8.16 -7.14 15.76
C PRO A 325 -8.00 -8.56 15.23
N VAL A 326 -7.66 -8.69 13.95
CA VAL A 326 -7.40 -9.98 13.31
C VAL A 326 -6.10 -9.89 12.52
N LEU A 327 -5.08 -10.63 12.93
CA LEU A 327 -3.77 -10.61 12.32
C LEU A 327 -3.50 -11.90 11.56
N SER A 328 -3.07 -11.81 10.31
CA SER A 328 -2.63 -12.96 9.50
C SER A 328 -1.13 -13.18 9.57
N PHE A 329 -0.33 -12.14 9.88
CA PHE A 329 1.12 -12.28 9.88
C PHE A 329 1.81 -11.23 10.77
N VAL A 330 2.87 -11.70 11.43
CA VAL A 330 3.87 -10.85 12.09
C VAL A 330 5.26 -11.35 11.72
N GLY A 331 6.07 -10.50 11.08
CA GLY A 331 7.47 -10.77 10.79
C GLY A 331 8.39 -9.92 11.65
N ILE A 332 9.53 -10.46 12.05
CA ILE A 332 10.56 -9.81 12.86
C ILE A 332 11.91 -10.01 12.17
N TYR A 333 12.60 -8.89 11.80
CA TYR A 333 13.82 -8.94 11.00
C TYR A 333 14.93 -8.05 11.53
#